data_70b77200b0eb73f326c999fb7c915821
#
_entry.id   70b77200b0eb73f326c999fb7c915821
#
_cell.length_a   1.000
_cell.length_b   1.000
_cell.length_c   1.000
_cell.angle_alpha   90.00
_cell.angle_beta   90.00
_cell.angle_gamma   90.00
#
_symmetry.space_group_name_H-M   'P 1'
#
loop_
_entity.id
_entity.type
_entity.pdbx_description
1 polymer ?
#
loop_
_entity_poly.entity_id
_entity_poly.type
_entity_poly.pdbx_seq_one_letter_code
_entity_poly.pdbx_strand_id
1 'polypeptide(L)'
;ASSSGLSLEEWRRENVNLLMRQVYDAVKAQDPTVRFGVSPQGNVDNNYNSQYSDVSLWMAEGGYVDYVLPQLYWGYGYTTGSGSTRYAFENISAEWAALERAPSVALYFGLGAYRIGDGDGGNYAAAQSGWQTGPTLADLGADGRGLGADG
;
A
#
# COMPACT_ATOMS: atom_id res chain seq x y z
N ALA A 1 5.47 20.45 -24.64
CA ALA A 1 4.38 21.03 -23.85
C ALA A 1 3.10 20.34 -24.27
N SER A 2 2.42 19.66 -23.34
CA SER A 2 1.13 19.06 -23.63
C SER A 2 0.10 20.17 -23.83
N SER A 3 -0.87 19.95 -24.69
CA SER A 3 -1.98 20.89 -24.95
C SER A 3 -2.87 21.14 -23.73
N SER A 4 -2.65 20.40 -22.63
CA SER A 4 -3.43 20.48 -21.39
C SER A 4 -2.85 21.45 -20.35
N GLY A 5 -1.68 22.05 -20.58
CA GLY A 5 -1.00 22.91 -19.59
C GLY A 5 -0.38 22.17 -18.41
N LEU A 6 -0.45 20.82 -18.36
CA LEU A 6 0.13 19.99 -17.32
C LEU A 6 1.64 19.81 -17.53
N SER A 7 2.39 19.67 -16.45
CA SER A 7 3.75 19.12 -16.48
C SER A 7 3.77 17.69 -16.98
N LEU A 8 4.95 17.17 -17.33
CA LEU A 8 5.07 15.78 -17.78
C LEU A 8 4.67 14.78 -16.68
N GLU A 9 5.03 15.07 -15.45
CA GLU A 9 4.70 14.24 -14.28
C GLU A 9 3.20 14.25 -13.99
N GLU A 10 2.56 15.41 -14.03
CA GLU A 10 1.10 15.52 -13.87
C GLU A 10 0.37 14.81 -15.00
N TRP A 11 0.82 14.97 -16.23
CA TRP A 11 0.25 14.26 -17.38
C TRP A 11 0.37 12.74 -17.24
N ARG A 12 1.50 12.22 -16.75
CA ARG A 12 1.69 10.79 -16.49
C ARG A 12 0.71 10.29 -15.43
N ARG A 13 0.61 10.99 -14.29
CA ARG A 13 -0.34 10.62 -13.22
C ARG A 13 -1.78 10.63 -13.73
N GLU A 14 -2.16 11.66 -14.46
CA GLU A 14 -3.51 11.75 -15.00
C GLU A 14 -3.84 10.59 -15.96
N ASN A 15 -2.90 10.16 -16.80
CA ASN A 15 -3.12 8.99 -17.64
C ASN A 15 -3.27 7.69 -16.82
N VAL A 16 -2.51 7.53 -15.74
CA VAL A 16 -2.66 6.37 -14.86
C VAL A 16 -4.01 6.43 -14.12
N ASN A 17 -4.41 7.59 -13.61
CA ASN A 17 -5.71 7.81 -12.98
C ASN A 17 -6.85 7.47 -13.93
N LEU A 18 -6.77 7.94 -15.17
CA LEU A 18 -7.76 7.65 -16.21
C LEU A 18 -7.85 6.14 -16.50
N LEU A 19 -6.70 5.47 -16.62
CA LEU A 19 -6.65 4.02 -16.81
C LEU A 19 -7.32 3.28 -15.64
N MET A 20 -7.00 3.66 -14.41
CA MET A 20 -7.57 3.05 -13.21
C MET A 20 -9.09 3.17 -13.19
N ARG A 21 -9.63 4.35 -13.50
CA ARG A 21 -11.07 4.59 -13.58
C ARG A 21 -11.72 3.75 -14.66
N GLN A 22 -11.13 3.70 -15.86
CA GLN A 22 -11.65 2.91 -16.99
C GLN A 22 -11.67 1.41 -16.67
N VAL A 23 -10.63 0.88 -16.00
CA VAL A 23 -10.60 -0.53 -15.57
C VAL A 23 -11.67 -0.79 -14.52
N TYR A 24 -11.80 0.09 -13.51
CA TYR A 24 -12.85 -0.02 -12.50
C TYR A 24 -14.23 -0.08 -13.13
N ASP A 25 -14.55 0.88 -14.00
CA ASP A 25 -15.85 0.95 -14.68
C ASP A 25 -16.11 -0.30 -15.53
N ALA A 26 -15.10 -0.80 -16.24
CA ALA A 26 -15.21 -2.00 -17.05
C ALA A 26 -15.49 -3.26 -16.20
N VAL A 27 -14.81 -3.40 -15.06
CA VAL A 27 -15.06 -4.50 -14.11
C VAL A 27 -16.48 -4.42 -13.55
N LYS A 28 -16.90 -3.23 -13.10
CA LYS A 28 -18.24 -3.03 -12.54
C LYS A 28 -19.36 -3.18 -13.56
N ALA A 29 -19.09 -2.89 -14.81
CA ALA A 29 -20.07 -3.12 -15.90
C ALA A 29 -20.29 -4.60 -16.21
N GLN A 30 -19.25 -5.44 -16.01
CA GLN A 30 -19.37 -6.90 -16.17
C GLN A 30 -20.08 -7.55 -14.99
N ASP A 31 -19.63 -7.23 -13.78
CA ASP A 31 -20.23 -7.73 -12.53
C ASP A 31 -19.97 -6.72 -11.41
N PRO A 32 -21.01 -6.00 -10.95
CA PRO A 32 -20.84 -5.00 -9.90
C PRO A 32 -20.47 -5.60 -8.52
N THR A 33 -20.60 -6.91 -8.34
CA THR A 33 -20.24 -7.60 -7.10
C THR A 33 -18.76 -7.94 -6.99
N VAL A 34 -18.06 -7.99 -8.13
CA VAL A 34 -16.61 -8.23 -8.15
C VAL A 34 -15.87 -7.03 -7.58
N ARG A 35 -15.01 -7.28 -6.60
CA ARG A 35 -14.16 -6.24 -6.00
C ARG A 35 -12.87 -6.09 -6.81
N PHE A 36 -12.57 -4.85 -7.18
CA PHE A 36 -11.33 -4.48 -7.87
C PHE A 36 -10.41 -3.72 -6.91
N GLY A 37 -9.17 -4.10 -6.84
CA GLY A 37 -8.19 -3.43 -5.98
C GLY A 37 -6.77 -3.51 -6.53
N VAL A 38 -5.87 -2.78 -5.88
CA VAL A 38 -4.46 -2.69 -6.27
C VAL A 38 -3.54 -2.96 -5.10
N SER A 39 -2.35 -3.46 -5.40
CA SER A 39 -1.28 -3.73 -4.43
C SER A 39 -0.06 -2.86 -4.73
N PRO A 40 -0.08 -1.58 -4.34
CA PRO A 40 1.02 -0.65 -4.59
C PRO A 40 2.23 -0.96 -3.71
N GLN A 41 3.35 -0.31 -3.99
CA GLN A 41 4.50 -0.33 -3.08
C GLN A 41 4.14 0.26 -1.72
N GLY A 42 4.78 -0.24 -0.65
CA GLY A 42 4.61 0.31 0.69
C GLY A 42 5.05 1.77 0.85
N ASN A 43 5.96 2.25 0.02
CA ASN A 43 6.40 3.65 0.03
C ASN A 43 5.42 4.55 -0.73
N VAL A 44 4.64 5.33 0.01
CA VAL A 44 3.61 6.24 -0.53
C VAL A 44 4.22 7.27 -1.49
N ASP A 45 5.33 7.92 -1.09
CA ASP A 45 5.98 8.94 -1.92
C ASP A 45 6.49 8.36 -3.24
N ASN A 46 7.00 7.13 -3.22
CA ASN A 46 7.53 6.48 -4.40
C ASN A 46 6.43 6.11 -5.40
N ASN A 47 5.26 5.70 -4.91
CA ASN A 47 4.10 5.49 -5.77
C ASN A 47 3.76 6.77 -6.56
N TYR A 48 3.68 7.90 -5.88
CA TYR A 48 3.32 9.18 -6.48
C TYR A 48 4.41 9.75 -7.40
N ASN A 49 5.66 9.79 -6.91
CA ASN A 49 6.75 10.52 -7.59
C ASN A 49 7.46 9.69 -8.67
N SER A 50 7.58 8.36 -8.48
CA SER A 50 8.37 7.51 -9.37
C SER A 50 7.51 6.61 -10.24
N GLN A 51 6.37 6.15 -9.74
CA GLN A 51 5.46 5.27 -10.47
C GLN A 51 4.26 6.01 -11.06
N TYR A 52 4.12 7.31 -10.75
CA TYR A 52 3.00 8.14 -11.19
C TYR A 52 1.62 7.57 -10.80
N SER A 53 1.59 6.81 -9.71
CA SER A 53 0.40 6.16 -9.16
C SER A 53 -0.13 6.97 -7.99
N ASP A 54 -1.22 7.69 -8.20
CA ASP A 54 -1.84 8.54 -7.17
C ASP A 54 -2.77 7.73 -6.28
N VAL A 55 -2.17 6.84 -5.48
CA VAL A 55 -2.92 5.96 -4.58
C VAL A 55 -3.72 6.73 -3.52
N SER A 56 -3.25 7.91 -3.13
CA SER A 56 -3.97 8.77 -2.19
C SER A 56 -5.29 9.25 -2.78
N LEU A 57 -5.27 9.68 -4.05
CA LEU A 57 -6.48 10.05 -4.78
C LEU A 57 -7.44 8.84 -4.91
N TRP A 58 -6.91 7.67 -5.27
CA TRP A 58 -7.75 6.47 -5.46
C TRP A 58 -8.39 5.98 -4.16
N MET A 59 -7.72 6.21 -3.03
CA MET A 59 -8.28 5.92 -1.71
C MET A 59 -9.32 6.94 -1.28
N ALA A 60 -9.04 8.23 -1.48
CA ALA A 60 -9.91 9.33 -1.05
C ALA A 60 -11.20 9.44 -1.87
N GLU A 61 -11.14 9.09 -3.16
CA GLU A 61 -12.28 9.19 -4.08
C GLU A 61 -12.78 7.80 -4.47
N GLY A 62 -14.09 7.62 -4.48
CA GLY A 62 -14.71 6.42 -5.04
C GLY A 62 -14.56 6.33 -6.57
N GLY A 63 -14.67 5.10 -7.12
CA GLY A 63 -14.68 4.89 -8.57
C GLY A 63 -13.31 4.62 -9.19
N TYR A 64 -12.30 4.34 -8.37
CA TYR A 64 -10.98 3.87 -8.81
C TYR A 64 -10.71 2.45 -8.35
N VAL A 65 -11.01 2.15 -7.08
CA VAL A 65 -10.76 0.84 -6.45
C VAL A 65 -11.81 0.56 -5.38
N ASP A 66 -12.02 -0.71 -5.04
CA ASP A 66 -12.78 -1.14 -3.86
C ASP A 66 -11.87 -1.40 -2.66
N TYR A 67 -10.58 -1.65 -2.90
CA TYR A 67 -9.60 -1.82 -1.84
C TYR A 67 -8.17 -1.52 -2.31
N VAL A 68 -7.32 -1.21 -1.35
CA VAL A 68 -5.87 -1.05 -1.56
C VAL A 68 -5.14 -1.98 -0.61
N LEU A 69 -4.10 -2.67 -1.12
CA LEU A 69 -3.29 -3.64 -0.40
C LEU A 69 -1.80 -3.31 -0.53
N PRO A 70 -1.28 -2.25 0.13
CA PRO A 70 0.12 -1.87 0.03
C PRO A 70 1.04 -2.99 0.53
N GLN A 71 2.20 -3.14 -0.13
CA GLN A 71 3.19 -4.17 0.15
C GLN A 71 4.12 -3.71 1.27
N LEU A 72 3.76 -4.01 2.52
CA LEU A 72 4.53 -3.64 3.71
C LEU A 72 5.47 -4.80 4.11
N TYR A 73 6.59 -4.93 3.40
CA TYR A 73 7.51 -6.05 3.55
C TYR A 73 8.65 -5.79 4.54
N TRP A 74 8.53 -4.77 5.38
CA TRP A 74 9.46 -4.46 6.46
C TRP A 74 8.94 -4.98 7.80
N GLY A 75 9.85 -5.47 8.63
CA GLY A 75 9.50 -5.96 9.95
C GLY A 75 9.36 -4.83 10.98
N TYR A 76 8.96 -5.22 12.18
CA TYR A 76 8.93 -4.32 13.34
C TYR A 76 10.33 -3.81 13.67
N GLY A 77 10.43 -2.54 14.05
CA GLY A 77 11.70 -1.92 14.40
C GLY A 77 12.69 -1.78 13.24
N TYR A 78 12.24 -1.97 11.99
CA TYR A 78 13.10 -1.80 10.82
C TYR A 78 13.74 -0.42 10.80
N THR A 79 15.04 -0.40 10.49
CA THR A 79 15.82 0.82 10.37
C THR A 79 16.57 0.83 9.05
N THR A 80 16.47 1.92 8.30
CA THR A 80 17.24 2.12 7.06
C THR A 80 18.72 2.31 7.35
N GLY A 81 19.57 2.20 6.35
CA GLY A 81 21.01 2.50 6.48
C GLY A 81 21.32 3.93 6.93
N SER A 82 20.38 4.87 6.78
CA SER A 82 20.47 6.25 7.29
C SER A 82 19.92 6.42 8.70
N GLY A 83 19.46 5.35 9.37
CA GLY A 83 18.91 5.39 10.71
C GLY A 83 17.41 5.75 10.78
N SER A 84 16.72 5.90 9.67
CA SER A 84 15.28 6.18 9.66
C SER A 84 14.46 4.94 9.99
N THR A 85 13.47 5.08 10.85
CA THR A 85 12.50 4.04 11.21
C THR A 85 11.17 4.19 10.47
N ARG A 86 11.07 5.11 9.50
CA ARG A 86 9.81 5.38 8.77
C ARG A 86 9.17 4.11 8.21
N TYR A 87 9.99 3.20 7.70
CA TYR A 87 9.51 1.96 7.06
C TYR A 87 9.38 0.79 8.04
N ALA A 88 9.63 0.97 9.33
CA ALA A 88 9.22 -0.05 10.30
C ALA A 88 7.72 -0.33 10.15
N PHE A 89 7.31 -1.60 10.28
CA PHE A 89 5.92 -1.99 10.02
C PHE A 89 4.92 -1.13 10.77
N GLU A 90 5.16 -0.89 12.06
CA GLU A 90 4.31 -0.07 12.92
C GLU A 90 4.16 1.37 12.42
N ASN A 91 5.22 1.95 11.84
CA ASN A 91 5.21 3.33 11.37
C ASN A 91 4.58 3.44 9.98
N ILE A 92 4.98 2.55 9.06
CA ILE A 92 4.46 2.60 7.68
C ILE A 92 2.98 2.19 7.61
N SER A 93 2.55 1.24 8.45
CA SER A 93 1.12 0.89 8.53
C SER A 93 0.28 2.03 9.08
N ALA A 94 0.80 2.75 10.09
CA ALA A 94 0.15 3.97 10.60
C ALA A 94 0.10 5.09 9.55
N GLU A 95 1.17 5.26 8.74
CA GLU A 95 1.19 6.23 7.63
C GLU A 95 0.09 5.93 6.61
N TRP A 96 -0.07 4.67 6.18
CA TRP A 96 -1.13 4.26 5.27
C TRP A 96 -2.53 4.40 5.88
N ALA A 97 -2.69 4.04 7.16
CA ALA A 97 -3.98 4.16 7.86
C ALA A 97 -4.44 5.60 8.05
N ALA A 98 -3.50 6.56 8.09
CA ALA A 98 -3.78 7.99 8.23
C ALA A 98 -4.17 8.68 6.91
N LEU A 99 -4.01 8.01 5.75
CA LEU A 99 -4.45 8.57 4.47
C LEU A 99 -5.98 8.71 4.44
N GLU A 100 -6.45 9.80 3.84
CA GLU A 100 -7.87 10.01 3.61
C GLU A 100 -8.44 8.85 2.78
N ARG A 101 -9.62 8.36 3.19
CA ARG A 101 -10.21 7.18 2.58
C ARG A 101 -11.72 7.31 2.48
N ALA A 102 -12.25 7.04 1.28
CA ALA A 102 -13.68 6.94 1.07
C ALA A 102 -14.25 5.72 1.83
N PRO A 103 -15.48 5.81 2.37
CA PRO A 103 -16.10 4.69 3.10
C PRO A 103 -16.26 3.40 2.27
N SER A 104 -16.27 3.53 0.94
CA SER A 104 -16.37 2.39 0.01
C SER A 104 -15.06 1.69 -0.25
N VAL A 105 -13.91 2.25 0.17
CA VAL A 105 -12.58 1.71 -0.10
C VAL A 105 -12.02 1.06 1.15
N ALA A 106 -11.72 -0.23 1.10
CA ALA A 106 -11.05 -0.94 2.19
C ALA A 106 -9.52 -0.84 2.07
N LEU A 107 -8.84 -0.79 3.21
CA LEU A 107 -7.38 -0.86 3.29
C LEU A 107 -6.99 -2.19 3.96
N TYR A 108 -6.12 -2.94 3.29
CA TYR A 108 -5.49 -4.14 3.82
C TYR A 108 -3.98 -3.98 3.74
N PHE A 109 -3.21 -4.76 4.49
CA PHE A 109 -1.75 -4.74 4.43
C PHE A 109 -1.21 -6.05 3.87
N GLY A 110 -0.42 -5.96 2.79
CA GLY A 110 0.31 -7.08 2.23
C GLY A 110 1.59 -7.33 3.04
N LEU A 111 1.70 -8.50 3.65
CA LEU A 111 2.82 -8.87 4.50
C LEU A 111 3.81 -9.74 3.74
N GLY A 112 5.11 -9.56 4.03
CA GLY A 112 6.19 -10.40 3.52
C GLY A 112 6.27 -11.73 4.26
N ALA A 113 5.31 -12.64 4.07
CA ALA A 113 5.26 -13.92 4.78
C ALA A 113 6.53 -14.76 4.60
N TYR A 114 7.21 -14.63 3.46
CA TYR A 114 8.51 -15.28 3.20
C TYR A 114 9.65 -14.80 4.12
N ARG A 115 9.43 -13.72 4.86
CA ARG A 115 10.40 -13.14 5.81
C ARG A 115 10.19 -13.64 7.24
N ILE A 116 9.20 -14.48 7.48
CA ILE A 116 8.87 -15.03 8.79
C ILE A 116 9.67 -16.33 8.98
N GLY A 117 10.40 -16.47 10.09
CA GLY A 117 11.21 -17.64 10.38
C GLY A 117 12.71 -17.39 10.18
N ASP A 118 13.38 -18.14 9.32
CA ASP A 118 14.85 -18.20 9.18
C ASP A 118 15.54 -16.93 8.66
N GLY A 119 14.89 -15.80 8.74
CA GLY A 119 15.35 -14.57 8.12
C GLY A 119 15.10 -14.61 6.60
N ASP A 120 15.12 -13.48 6.00
CA ASP A 120 14.77 -13.36 4.58
C ASP A 120 15.93 -13.58 3.61
N GLY A 121 17.05 -14.09 4.10
CA GLY A 121 18.22 -14.37 3.29
C GLY A 121 18.81 -13.16 2.56
N GLY A 122 18.35 -11.96 2.84
CA GLY A 122 18.78 -10.74 2.16
C GLY A 122 19.72 -9.88 2.99
N ASN A 123 20.20 -8.81 2.38
CA ASN A 123 21.10 -7.80 2.99
C ASN A 123 20.46 -7.05 4.18
N TYR A 124 19.25 -7.42 4.55
CA TYR A 124 18.43 -6.79 5.59
C TYR A 124 18.22 -7.67 6.81
N ALA A 125 18.94 -8.79 6.93
CA ALA A 125 18.71 -9.77 7.98
C ALA A 125 18.68 -9.18 9.40
N ALA A 126 19.55 -8.22 9.69
CA ALA A 126 19.59 -7.54 11.00
C ALA A 126 18.38 -6.60 11.19
N ALA A 127 17.93 -5.95 10.14
CA ALA A 127 16.81 -5.00 10.20
C ALA A 127 15.45 -5.70 10.17
N GLN A 128 15.42 -7.00 9.91
CA GLN A 128 14.18 -7.78 9.77
C GLN A 128 13.96 -8.77 10.92
N SER A 129 14.83 -8.73 11.90
CA SER A 129 14.64 -9.47 13.15
C SER A 129 13.31 -9.16 13.83
N GLY A 130 12.69 -8.03 13.54
CA GLY A 130 11.37 -7.67 14.02
C GLY A 130 10.27 -8.67 13.65
N TRP A 131 10.35 -9.31 12.50
CA TRP A 131 9.42 -10.38 12.12
C TRP A 131 9.65 -11.69 12.87
N GLN A 132 10.85 -11.88 13.41
CA GLN A 132 11.22 -13.06 14.20
C GLN A 132 10.97 -12.85 15.70
N THR A 133 11.06 -11.60 16.16
CA THR A 133 10.96 -11.24 17.59
C THR A 133 9.71 -10.43 17.93
N GLY A 134 9.04 -9.88 16.94
CA GLY A 134 7.77 -9.20 17.07
C GLY A 134 6.58 -10.16 17.15
N PRO A 135 5.37 -9.64 17.15
CA PRO A 135 4.16 -10.45 17.12
C PRO A 135 4.17 -11.41 15.93
N THR A 136 3.75 -12.63 16.13
CA THR A 136 3.57 -13.61 15.06
C THR A 136 2.36 -13.23 14.18
N LEU A 137 2.24 -13.86 13.00
CA LEU A 137 1.01 -13.71 12.18
C LEU A 137 -0.24 -14.14 12.97
N ALA A 138 -0.10 -15.11 13.87
CA ALA A 138 -1.20 -15.53 14.74
C ALA A 138 -1.59 -14.40 15.72
N ASP A 139 -0.60 -13.71 16.27
CA ASP A 139 -0.84 -12.59 17.18
C ASP A 139 -1.47 -11.39 16.46
N LEU A 140 -1.04 -11.13 15.21
CA LEU A 140 -1.63 -10.09 14.37
C LEU A 140 -3.07 -10.40 13.95
N GLY A 141 -3.44 -11.68 13.91
CA GLY A 141 -4.81 -12.13 13.60
C GLY A 141 -5.70 -12.29 14.82
N ALA A 142 -5.12 -12.48 16.01
CA ALA A 142 -5.87 -12.85 17.22
C ALA A 142 -6.67 -11.66 17.82
N ASP A 143 -6.24 -10.44 17.63
CA ASP A 143 -6.95 -9.25 18.12
C ASP A 143 -7.86 -8.59 17.06
N GLY A 144 -7.97 -9.19 15.88
CA GLY A 144 -8.82 -8.72 14.79
C GLY A 144 -8.38 -7.40 14.16
N ARG A 145 -7.23 -6.86 14.56
CA ARG A 145 -6.74 -5.55 14.12
C ARG A 145 -5.55 -5.62 13.18
N GLY A 146 -5.01 -6.80 12.97
CA GLY A 146 -3.69 -6.95 12.35
C GLY A 146 -3.65 -6.88 10.83
N LEU A 147 -4.75 -7.06 10.14
CA LEU A 147 -4.74 -7.22 8.68
C LEU A 147 -5.69 -6.30 7.94
N GLY A 148 -6.50 -5.54 8.63
CA GLY A 148 -7.38 -4.54 8.05
C GLY A 148 -7.39 -3.26 8.88
N ALA A 149 -7.41 -2.12 8.22
CA ALA A 149 -7.51 -0.82 8.88
C ALA A 149 -8.95 -0.52 9.37
N ASP A 150 -9.84 -1.50 9.26
CA ASP A 150 -11.25 -1.40 9.64
C ASP A 150 -11.48 -2.17 10.93
N GLY A 151 -11.14 -1.56 12.07
CA GLY A 151 -11.56 -1.92 13.41
C GLY A 151 -12.45 -0.87 13.98
#